data_087dee45ae01eaec057924b1f3c88c96
#
_entry.id   087dee45ae01eaec057924b1f3c88c96
#
_cell.length_a   1.000
_cell.length_b   1.000
_cell.length_c   1.000
_cell.angle_alpha   90.00
_cell.angle_beta   90.00
_cell.angle_gamma   90.00
#
_symmetry.space_group_name_H-M   'P 1'
#
loop_
_entity.id
_entity.type
_entity.pdbx_description
1 polymer ?
#
loop_
_entity_poly.entity_id
_entity_poly.type
_entity_poly.pdbx_seq_one_letter_code
_entity_poly.pdbx_strand_id
1 'polypeptide(L)'
;MWSFRSGTLDRLIFDAVVAQNEYRLPERFGPDDMVVDVGAHIGSFAYAVALRGGKHVWSIEPDPANCALAAEHLRPYVDQGFVRLIHAAVWRSDPNDDELRFDGYQALPRSYPDMEGVVNTGGGSVVWGTGEPVAKIAFDDVVDLATNRGERRVRLVKLDCEGAEWPIVLTSRRLHLIDEIAGEFHELGGPLLEIGEDRPPNPHVFHSDRIAGFTIGELARFLRGAGFAVTYSRHVRPNGATEGLGLFFATREEGTS
;
A
#
# COMPACT_ATOMS: atom_id res chain seq x y z
N MET A 1 -8.47 9.11 21.05
CA MET A 1 -8.30 10.44 20.37
C MET A 1 -7.16 10.27 19.38
N TRP A 2 -7.31 10.74 18.14
CA TRP A 2 -6.22 10.68 17.16
C TRP A 2 -5.12 11.67 17.53
N SER A 3 -3.86 11.23 17.48
CA SER A 3 -2.67 12.05 17.66
C SER A 3 -1.86 12.06 16.36
N PHE A 4 -1.26 13.19 16.05
CA PHE A 4 -0.43 13.40 14.86
C PHE A 4 0.92 13.96 15.29
N ARG A 5 1.98 13.44 14.71
CA ARG A 5 3.35 13.90 14.99
C ARG A 5 3.54 15.30 14.42
N SER A 6 4.16 16.18 15.20
CA SER A 6 4.45 17.54 14.75
C SER A 6 5.53 17.53 13.66
N GLY A 7 5.38 18.37 12.64
CA GLY A 7 6.34 18.45 11.53
C GLY A 7 6.29 17.26 10.56
N THR A 8 5.16 16.53 10.51
CA THR A 8 4.96 15.38 9.61
C THR A 8 3.73 15.54 8.74
N LEU A 9 3.58 14.66 7.76
CA LEU A 9 2.38 14.57 6.92
C LEU A 9 1.23 13.76 7.54
N ASP A 10 1.36 13.25 8.76
CA ASP A 10 0.36 12.39 9.41
C ASP A 10 -1.07 12.91 9.25
N ARG A 11 -1.28 14.21 9.52
CA ARG A 11 -2.61 14.82 9.45
C ARG A 11 -3.13 14.92 8.01
N LEU A 12 -2.27 15.26 7.07
CA LEU A 12 -2.65 15.37 5.66
C LEU A 12 -3.04 14.01 5.08
N ILE A 13 -2.24 12.97 5.37
CA ILE A 13 -2.52 11.58 4.97
C ILE A 13 -3.83 11.11 5.61
N PHE A 14 -4.04 11.36 6.90
CA PHE A 14 -5.30 11.04 7.56
C PHE A 14 -6.50 11.70 6.88
N ASP A 15 -6.42 13.00 6.60
CA ASP A 15 -7.52 13.76 5.99
C ASP A 15 -7.79 13.26 4.55
N ALA A 16 -6.77 12.92 3.76
CA ALA A 16 -6.92 12.35 2.42
C ALA A 16 -7.65 11.00 2.46
N VAL A 17 -7.24 10.11 3.36
CA VAL A 17 -7.84 8.77 3.49
C VAL A 17 -9.25 8.83 4.08
N VAL A 18 -9.44 9.55 5.20
CA VAL A 18 -10.67 9.46 6.00
C VAL A 18 -11.72 10.46 5.53
N ALA A 19 -11.33 11.72 5.29
CA ALA A 19 -12.25 12.79 4.96
C ALA A 19 -12.49 12.90 3.44
N GLN A 20 -11.43 12.77 2.62
CA GLN A 20 -11.54 12.88 1.16
C GLN A 20 -11.84 11.55 0.48
N ASN A 21 -11.71 10.42 1.20
CA ASN A 21 -11.97 9.08 0.69
C ASN A 21 -11.18 8.77 -0.59
N GLU A 22 -9.89 9.07 -0.61
CA GLU A 22 -9.02 8.93 -1.79
C GLU A 22 -9.01 7.51 -2.37
N TYR A 23 -9.12 6.47 -1.52
CA TYR A 23 -9.22 5.07 -1.95
C TYR A 23 -10.64 4.64 -2.37
N ARG A 24 -11.60 5.56 -2.46
CA ARG A 24 -12.97 5.31 -2.93
C ARG A 24 -13.67 4.19 -2.16
N LEU A 25 -13.50 4.17 -0.83
CA LEU A 25 -14.19 3.21 0.01
C LEU A 25 -15.72 3.33 -0.19
N PRO A 26 -16.44 2.20 -0.20
CA PRO A 26 -17.90 2.21 -0.26
C PRO A 26 -18.50 2.91 0.96
N GLU A 27 -19.74 3.34 0.87
CA GLU A 27 -20.44 3.97 2.01
C GLU A 27 -20.57 3.02 3.21
N ARG A 28 -20.67 1.71 2.93
CA ARG A 28 -20.79 0.67 3.94
C ARG A 28 -20.13 -0.63 3.50
N PHE A 29 -19.44 -1.27 4.44
CA PHE A 29 -18.99 -2.65 4.31
C PHE A 29 -20.03 -3.63 4.87
N GLY A 30 -20.15 -4.79 4.23
CA GLY A 30 -20.90 -5.92 4.74
C GLY A 30 -20.26 -6.54 5.99
N PRO A 31 -21.03 -7.29 6.79
CA PRO A 31 -20.50 -7.89 8.03
C PRO A 31 -19.41 -8.92 7.81
N ASP A 32 -19.34 -9.52 6.62
CA ASP A 32 -18.39 -10.57 6.26
C ASP A 32 -17.32 -10.09 5.26
N ASP A 33 -17.32 -8.80 4.90
CA ASP A 33 -16.32 -8.24 3.99
C ASP A 33 -14.93 -8.30 4.60
N MET A 34 -14.02 -8.99 3.92
CA MET A 34 -12.61 -9.08 4.28
C MET A 34 -11.83 -7.97 3.62
N VAL A 35 -11.04 -7.23 4.36
CA VAL A 35 -10.21 -6.13 3.87
C VAL A 35 -8.76 -6.37 4.26
N VAL A 36 -7.86 -6.13 3.32
CA VAL A 36 -6.41 -6.16 3.52
C VAL A 36 -5.84 -4.77 3.28
N ASP A 37 -5.08 -4.25 4.21
CA ASP A 37 -4.47 -2.92 4.20
C ASP A 37 -2.95 -3.08 4.27
N VAL A 38 -2.29 -2.95 3.12
CA VAL A 38 -0.83 -3.02 2.99
C VAL A 38 -0.25 -1.62 3.02
N GLY A 39 0.66 -1.36 3.96
CA GLY A 39 1.16 -0.01 4.27
C GLY A 39 0.15 0.75 5.13
N ALA A 40 -0.11 0.26 6.34
CA ALA A 40 -1.16 0.81 7.20
C ALA A 40 -0.85 2.21 7.75
N HIS A 41 0.44 2.61 7.74
CA HIS A 41 0.89 3.88 8.32
C HIS A 41 0.39 4.00 9.76
N ILE A 42 -0.22 5.09 10.14
CA ILE A 42 -0.79 5.31 11.49
C ILE A 42 -2.21 4.73 11.67
N GLY A 43 -2.69 3.89 10.72
CA GLY A 43 -3.97 3.18 10.79
C GLY A 43 -5.16 3.90 10.17
N SER A 44 -4.93 4.94 9.37
CA SER A 44 -6.00 5.79 8.80
C SER A 44 -6.99 5.00 7.94
N PHE A 45 -6.48 4.08 7.09
CA PHE A 45 -7.33 3.29 6.19
C PHE A 45 -8.18 2.28 6.97
N ALA A 46 -7.59 1.51 7.88
CA ALA A 46 -8.33 0.57 8.71
C ALA A 46 -9.41 1.27 9.54
N TYR A 47 -9.12 2.47 10.05
CA TYR A 47 -10.11 3.30 10.73
C TYR A 47 -11.26 3.73 9.81
N ALA A 48 -10.96 4.18 8.59
CA ALA A 48 -11.97 4.57 7.61
C ALA A 48 -12.88 3.40 7.21
N VAL A 49 -12.32 2.17 7.12
CA VAL A 49 -13.09 0.93 6.91
C VAL A 49 -13.99 0.63 8.11
N ALA A 50 -13.46 0.72 9.34
CA ALA A 50 -14.21 0.46 10.56
C ALA A 50 -15.37 1.45 10.77
N LEU A 51 -15.17 2.74 10.44
CA LEU A 51 -16.23 3.76 10.46
C LEU A 51 -17.40 3.42 9.50
N ARG A 52 -17.11 2.68 8.43
CA ARG A 52 -18.09 2.21 7.44
C ARG A 52 -18.65 0.81 7.74
N GLY A 53 -18.40 0.32 8.94
CA GLY A 53 -18.94 -0.96 9.42
C GLY A 53 -18.10 -2.20 9.12
N GLY A 54 -16.91 -2.05 8.54
CA GLY A 54 -15.98 -3.16 8.31
C GLY A 54 -15.49 -3.78 9.62
N LYS A 55 -15.47 -5.13 9.68
CA LYS A 55 -15.16 -5.89 10.91
C LYS A 55 -14.04 -6.91 10.74
N HIS A 56 -13.49 -7.03 9.55
CA HIS A 56 -12.44 -7.99 9.24
C HIS A 56 -11.34 -7.31 8.43
N VAL A 57 -10.50 -6.53 9.12
CA VAL A 57 -9.40 -5.79 8.50
C VAL A 57 -8.07 -6.40 8.93
N TRP A 58 -7.23 -6.75 7.98
CA TRP A 58 -5.84 -7.14 8.17
C TRP A 58 -4.97 -5.97 7.74
N SER A 59 -4.33 -5.32 8.69
CA SER A 59 -3.53 -4.10 8.50
C SER A 59 -2.07 -4.41 8.76
N ILE A 60 -1.20 -4.12 7.81
CA ILE A 60 0.21 -4.50 7.88
C ILE A 60 1.07 -3.25 7.70
N GLU A 61 2.01 -3.02 8.63
CA GLU A 61 2.87 -1.85 8.67
C GLU A 61 4.31 -2.23 9.06
N PRO A 62 5.32 -1.92 8.24
CA PRO A 62 6.70 -2.23 8.53
C PRO A 62 7.39 -1.26 9.51
N ASP A 63 7.01 0.03 9.54
CA ASP A 63 7.64 1.00 10.42
C ASP A 63 7.19 0.81 11.88
N PRO A 64 8.11 0.60 12.84
CA PRO A 64 7.73 0.36 14.23
C PRO A 64 7.03 1.55 14.89
N ALA A 65 7.37 2.80 14.52
CA ALA A 65 6.75 3.98 15.10
C ALA A 65 5.33 4.20 14.53
N ASN A 66 5.14 3.98 13.21
CA ASN A 66 3.82 3.99 12.59
C ASN A 66 2.95 2.88 13.17
N CYS A 67 3.47 1.66 13.27
CA CYS A 67 2.76 0.51 13.81
C CYS A 67 2.33 0.74 15.27
N ALA A 68 3.21 1.30 16.11
CA ALA A 68 2.86 1.64 17.50
C ALA A 68 1.73 2.67 17.56
N LEU A 69 1.78 3.70 16.73
CA LEU A 69 0.76 4.74 16.66
C LEU A 69 -0.56 4.19 16.10
N ALA A 70 -0.50 3.33 15.08
CA ALA A 70 -1.66 2.61 14.56
C ALA A 70 -2.32 1.73 15.64
N ALA A 71 -1.53 1.01 16.44
CA ALA A 71 -2.05 0.20 17.55
C ALA A 71 -2.77 1.05 18.60
N GLU A 72 -2.30 2.26 18.86
CA GLU A 72 -2.94 3.20 19.77
C GLU A 72 -4.27 3.72 19.21
N HIS A 73 -4.27 4.16 17.95
CA HIS A 73 -5.45 4.71 17.28
C HIS A 73 -6.54 3.66 17.06
N LEU A 74 -6.14 2.45 16.70
CA LEU A 74 -7.05 1.35 16.34
C LEU A 74 -7.44 0.47 17.55
N ARG A 75 -6.92 0.75 18.76
CA ARG A 75 -7.17 -0.06 19.95
C ARG A 75 -8.64 -0.49 20.13
N PRO A 76 -9.65 0.41 20.01
CA PRO A 76 -11.05 0.00 20.19
C PRO A 76 -11.52 -1.06 19.19
N TYR A 77 -10.94 -1.10 18.00
CA TYR A 77 -11.28 -2.05 16.93
C TYR A 77 -10.44 -3.33 17.02
N VAL A 78 -9.20 -3.21 17.49
CA VAL A 78 -8.33 -4.37 17.78
C VAL A 78 -8.90 -5.17 18.96
N ASP A 79 -9.30 -4.50 20.04
CA ASP A 79 -9.88 -5.14 21.23
C ASP A 79 -11.20 -5.87 20.92
N GLN A 80 -11.94 -5.40 19.91
CA GLN A 80 -13.15 -6.07 19.39
C GLN A 80 -12.86 -7.17 18.36
N GLY A 81 -11.60 -7.34 17.94
CA GLY A 81 -11.20 -8.29 16.90
C GLY A 81 -11.58 -7.87 15.48
N PHE A 82 -11.96 -6.61 15.26
CA PHE A 82 -12.32 -6.09 13.94
C PHE A 82 -11.09 -5.76 13.09
N VAL A 83 -10.01 -5.37 13.73
CA VAL A 83 -8.73 -5.08 13.07
C VAL A 83 -7.64 -5.98 13.64
N ARG A 84 -6.84 -6.56 12.76
CA ARG A 84 -5.61 -7.28 13.08
C ARG A 84 -4.44 -6.49 12.53
N LEU A 85 -3.64 -5.93 13.42
CA LEU A 85 -2.44 -5.18 13.05
C LEU A 85 -1.22 -6.10 13.12
N ILE A 86 -0.43 -6.12 12.04
CA ILE A 86 0.78 -6.93 11.90
C ILE A 86 1.96 -6.00 11.64
N HIS A 87 3.00 -6.09 12.50
CA HIS A 87 4.25 -5.36 12.30
C HIS A 87 5.17 -6.17 11.40
N ALA A 88 5.08 -5.94 10.10
CA ALA A 88 5.90 -6.57 9.07
C ALA A 88 5.82 -5.80 7.75
N ALA A 89 6.76 -6.03 6.85
CA ALA A 89 6.65 -5.66 5.45
C ALA A 89 5.93 -6.77 4.67
N VAL A 90 4.94 -6.41 3.85
CA VAL A 90 4.38 -7.36 2.88
C VAL A 90 5.31 -7.43 1.67
N TRP A 91 5.57 -8.64 1.20
CA TRP A 91 6.53 -8.87 0.13
C TRP A 91 6.02 -9.90 -0.87
N ARG A 92 6.89 -10.24 -1.85
CA ARG A 92 6.64 -11.22 -2.91
C ARG A 92 6.24 -12.58 -2.35
N SER A 93 5.44 -13.32 -3.13
CA SER A 93 4.85 -14.60 -2.74
C SER A 93 5.55 -15.82 -3.33
N ASP A 94 6.45 -15.64 -4.28
CA ASP A 94 7.28 -16.72 -4.80
C ASP A 94 8.45 -17.02 -3.85
N PRO A 95 9.05 -18.23 -3.92
CA PRO A 95 10.18 -18.58 -3.06
C PRO A 95 11.32 -17.57 -3.19
N ASN A 96 11.74 -17.02 -2.06
CA ASN A 96 12.83 -16.06 -1.98
C ASN A 96 13.48 -16.11 -0.60
N ASP A 97 14.75 -15.76 -0.54
CA ASP A 97 15.56 -15.58 0.67
C ASP A 97 15.88 -14.10 0.93
N ASP A 98 15.12 -13.17 0.34
CA ASP A 98 15.33 -11.73 0.50
C ASP A 98 15.32 -11.33 1.97
N GLU A 99 16.36 -10.63 2.41
CA GLU A 99 16.39 -9.93 3.68
C GLU A 99 15.92 -8.49 3.44
N LEU A 100 14.76 -8.14 4.00
CA LEU A 100 14.21 -6.80 3.84
C LEU A 100 14.78 -5.84 4.87
N ARG A 101 15.08 -4.64 4.40
CA ARG A 101 15.44 -3.49 5.22
C ARG A 101 14.47 -2.36 4.93
N PHE A 102 13.96 -1.75 5.97
CA PHE A 102 13.02 -0.65 5.85
C PHE A 102 13.76 0.67 5.99
N ASP A 103 13.72 1.46 4.93
CA ASP A 103 14.19 2.83 4.93
C ASP A 103 13.02 3.75 5.30
N GLY A 104 13.05 4.23 6.52
CA GLY A 104 11.97 5.01 7.11
C GLY A 104 11.80 6.38 6.48
N TYR A 105 11.41 7.33 7.25
CA TYR A 105 10.96 8.67 6.87
C TYR A 105 11.75 9.36 5.76
N GLN A 106 11.04 9.88 4.77
CA GLN A 106 11.63 10.66 3.71
C GLN A 106 11.35 12.16 3.95
N ALA A 107 12.40 12.98 3.80
CA ALA A 107 12.21 14.42 3.68
C ALA A 107 11.49 14.71 2.36
N LEU A 108 10.52 15.62 2.39
CA LEU A 108 9.85 16.05 1.18
C LEU A 108 10.84 16.64 0.17
N PRO A 109 10.68 16.37 -1.13
CA PRO A 109 11.50 16.97 -2.17
C PRO A 109 11.43 18.51 -2.11
N ARG A 110 12.51 19.19 -2.54
CA ARG A 110 12.55 20.66 -2.66
C ARG A 110 11.48 21.23 -3.60
N SER A 111 10.82 20.38 -4.40
CA SER A 111 9.67 20.76 -5.21
C SER A 111 8.41 21.14 -4.41
N TYR A 112 8.43 20.96 -3.08
CA TYR A 112 7.39 21.39 -2.15
C TYR A 112 7.91 22.46 -1.19
N PRO A 113 8.22 23.69 -1.66
CA PRO A 113 8.89 24.73 -0.87
C PRO A 113 8.09 25.18 0.35
N ASP A 114 6.75 25.09 0.29
CA ASP A 114 5.86 25.45 1.40
C ASP A 114 5.84 24.41 2.53
N MET A 115 6.51 23.28 2.35
CA MET A 115 6.60 22.17 3.29
C MET A 115 8.05 21.85 3.68
N GLU A 116 8.94 22.85 3.64
CA GLU A 116 10.34 22.68 4.05
C GLU A 116 10.42 22.20 5.50
N GLY A 117 11.17 21.14 5.74
CA GLY A 117 11.33 20.52 7.05
C GLY A 117 10.18 19.59 7.49
N VAL A 118 9.13 19.45 6.68
CA VAL A 118 8.07 18.45 6.92
C VAL A 118 8.57 17.06 6.48
N VAL A 119 8.30 16.06 7.31
CA VAL A 119 8.70 14.67 7.08
C VAL A 119 7.52 13.85 6.54
N ASN A 120 7.72 13.15 5.42
CA ASN A 120 6.77 12.14 4.95
C ASN A 120 6.98 10.84 5.72
N THR A 121 6.15 10.59 6.69
CA THR A 121 6.17 9.38 7.53
C THR A 121 5.49 8.19 6.85
N GLY A 122 4.77 8.42 5.76
CA GLY A 122 4.20 7.38 4.89
C GLY A 122 5.15 6.91 3.80
N GLY A 123 6.19 7.70 3.46
CA GLY A 123 7.10 7.43 2.35
C GLY A 123 8.24 6.44 2.63
N GLY A 124 8.12 5.61 3.66
CA GLY A 124 9.12 4.59 3.98
C GLY A 124 9.01 3.38 3.06
N SER A 125 10.16 2.81 2.63
CA SER A 125 10.21 1.76 1.62
C SER A 125 11.15 0.61 2.00
N VAL A 126 10.81 -0.59 1.56
CA VAL A 126 11.68 -1.78 1.63
C VAL A 126 12.41 -2.06 0.31
N VAL A 127 12.06 -1.33 -0.74
CA VAL A 127 12.58 -1.58 -2.10
C VAL A 127 14.04 -1.16 -2.25
N TRP A 128 14.49 -0.20 -1.45
CA TRP A 128 15.82 0.38 -1.60
C TRP A 128 16.93 -0.39 -0.87
N GLY A 129 16.59 -1.39 -0.05
CA GLY A 129 17.55 -2.26 0.66
C GLY A 129 18.41 -1.53 1.70
N THR A 130 18.02 -0.32 2.09
CA THR A 130 18.66 0.51 3.11
C THR A 130 17.84 0.54 4.40
N GLY A 131 18.38 1.09 5.47
CA GLY A 131 17.68 1.19 6.76
C GLY A 131 17.81 -0.05 7.65
N GLU A 132 16.84 -0.25 8.54
CA GLU A 132 16.88 -1.30 9.55
C GLU A 132 16.23 -2.60 9.05
N PRO A 133 16.70 -3.77 9.49
CA PRO A 133 16.06 -5.05 9.17
C PRO A 133 14.61 -5.08 9.63
N VAL A 134 13.72 -5.61 8.78
CA VAL A 134 12.28 -5.73 9.08
C VAL A 134 11.79 -7.14 8.79
N ALA A 135 10.87 -7.63 9.64
CA ALA A 135 10.17 -8.89 9.38
C ALA A 135 9.35 -8.79 8.07
N LYS A 136 9.30 -9.87 7.31
CA LYS A 136 8.49 -9.95 6.10
C LYS A 136 7.38 -10.99 6.22
N ILE A 137 6.29 -10.75 5.50
CA ILE A 137 5.22 -11.71 5.28
C ILE A 137 4.88 -11.73 3.80
N ALA A 138 4.73 -12.91 3.21
CA ALA A 138 4.32 -13.02 1.81
C ALA A 138 2.88 -12.53 1.63
N PHE A 139 2.61 -11.84 0.52
CA PHE A 139 1.26 -11.34 0.25
C PHE A 139 0.22 -12.45 0.19
N ASP A 140 0.57 -13.59 -0.44
CA ASP A 140 -0.34 -14.74 -0.51
C ASP A 140 -0.66 -15.31 0.88
N ASP A 141 0.29 -15.27 1.82
CA ASP A 141 0.04 -15.69 3.21
C ASP A 141 -0.95 -14.76 3.91
N VAL A 142 -0.86 -13.43 3.66
CA VAL A 142 -1.84 -12.47 4.17
C VAL A 142 -3.24 -12.76 3.60
N VAL A 143 -3.32 -13.00 2.29
CA VAL A 143 -4.60 -13.34 1.64
C VAL A 143 -5.13 -14.68 2.17
N ASP A 144 -4.30 -15.69 2.33
CA ASP A 144 -4.69 -16.98 2.88
C ASP A 144 -5.18 -16.87 4.34
N LEU A 145 -4.54 -16.04 5.16
CA LEU A 145 -5.00 -15.74 6.52
C LEU A 145 -6.36 -15.01 6.50
N ALA A 146 -6.51 -14.00 5.65
CA ALA A 146 -7.74 -13.22 5.55
C ALA A 146 -8.92 -14.06 5.03
N THR A 147 -8.67 -14.96 4.07
CA THR A 147 -9.70 -15.74 3.39
C THR A 147 -9.96 -17.13 4.00
N ASN A 148 -9.27 -17.47 5.08
CA ASN A 148 -9.24 -18.84 5.61
C ASN A 148 -8.84 -19.84 4.50
N ARG A 149 -7.70 -19.57 3.83
CA ARG A 149 -7.14 -20.38 2.72
C ARG A 149 -8.09 -20.55 1.52
N GLY A 150 -8.80 -19.47 1.18
CA GLY A 150 -9.66 -19.43 0.00
C GLY A 150 -11.11 -19.85 0.21
N GLU A 151 -11.54 -20.08 1.46
CA GLU A 151 -12.96 -20.30 1.78
C GLU A 151 -13.80 -19.03 1.62
N ARG A 152 -13.16 -17.87 1.67
CA ARG A 152 -13.77 -16.55 1.49
C ARG A 152 -13.00 -15.77 0.42
N ARG A 153 -13.53 -14.62 0.06
CA ARG A 153 -12.86 -13.68 -0.83
C ARG A 153 -12.44 -12.43 -0.07
N VAL A 154 -11.41 -11.77 -0.54
CA VAL A 154 -11.06 -10.42 -0.08
C VAL A 154 -11.90 -9.43 -0.88
N ARG A 155 -12.75 -8.67 -0.20
CA ARG A 155 -13.58 -7.63 -0.80
C ARG A 155 -12.73 -6.48 -1.33
N LEU A 156 -11.70 -6.07 -0.57
CA LEU A 156 -10.84 -4.94 -0.94
C LEU A 156 -9.43 -5.16 -0.39
N VAL A 157 -8.44 -4.98 -1.26
CA VAL A 157 -7.03 -4.81 -0.90
C VAL A 157 -6.64 -3.35 -1.12
N LYS A 158 -6.09 -2.68 -0.11
CA LYS A 158 -5.35 -1.44 -0.30
C LYS A 158 -3.87 -1.77 -0.45
N LEU A 159 -3.24 -1.25 -1.50
CA LEU A 159 -1.80 -1.34 -1.74
C LEU A 159 -1.22 0.07 -1.82
N ASP A 160 -0.41 0.42 -0.85
CA ASP A 160 0.33 1.66 -0.82
C ASP A 160 1.57 1.40 0.05
N CYS A 161 2.63 0.96 -0.58
CA CYS A 161 3.81 0.40 0.07
C CYS A 161 5.11 0.79 -0.63
N GLU A 162 5.11 1.99 -1.24
CA GLU A 162 6.30 2.72 -1.68
C GLU A 162 7.22 1.88 -2.59
N GLY A 163 6.61 1.27 -3.62
CA GLY A 163 7.29 0.47 -4.66
C GLY A 163 7.22 -1.04 -4.45
N ALA A 164 6.77 -1.54 -3.29
CA ALA A 164 6.58 -2.97 -3.07
C ALA A 164 5.33 -3.54 -3.77
N GLU A 165 4.48 -2.70 -4.36
CA GLU A 165 3.31 -3.13 -5.16
C GLU A 165 3.72 -4.10 -6.26
N TRP A 166 4.89 -3.88 -6.87
CA TRP A 166 5.38 -4.68 -7.99
C TRP A 166 5.67 -6.13 -7.61
N PRO A 167 6.59 -6.44 -6.68
CA PRO A 167 6.83 -7.81 -6.27
C PRO A 167 5.59 -8.47 -5.68
N ILE A 168 4.73 -7.74 -4.97
CA ILE A 168 3.47 -8.23 -4.40
C ILE A 168 2.55 -8.72 -5.51
N VAL A 169 2.18 -7.84 -6.44
CA VAL A 169 1.18 -8.16 -7.48
C VAL A 169 1.71 -9.18 -8.47
N LEU A 170 2.97 -9.03 -8.93
CA LEU A 170 3.53 -9.87 -9.99
C LEU A 170 3.80 -11.31 -9.57
N THR A 171 3.97 -11.59 -8.28
CA THR A 171 4.25 -12.94 -7.79
C THR A 171 3.04 -13.62 -7.15
N SER A 172 1.98 -12.86 -6.86
CA SER A 172 0.78 -13.41 -6.24
C SER A 172 0.08 -14.46 -7.11
N ARG A 173 -0.31 -15.54 -6.46
CA ARG A 173 -1.17 -16.61 -6.98
C ARG A 173 -2.59 -16.52 -6.42
N ARG A 174 -2.85 -15.51 -5.59
CA ARG A 174 -4.12 -15.30 -4.89
C ARG A 174 -4.96 -14.15 -5.45
N LEU A 175 -4.51 -13.49 -6.53
CA LEU A 175 -5.27 -12.41 -7.15
C LEU A 175 -6.71 -12.82 -7.51
N HIS A 176 -6.94 -14.10 -7.83
CA HIS A 176 -8.27 -14.63 -8.14
C HIS A 176 -9.24 -14.60 -6.94
N LEU A 177 -8.75 -14.50 -5.70
CA LEU A 177 -9.55 -14.40 -4.48
C LEU A 177 -9.90 -12.94 -4.11
N ILE A 178 -9.45 -11.96 -4.88
CA ILE A 178 -9.62 -10.54 -4.59
C ILE A 178 -10.67 -9.95 -5.53
N ASP A 179 -11.61 -9.17 -4.98
CA ASP A 179 -12.66 -8.50 -5.76
C ASP A 179 -12.23 -7.11 -6.20
N GLU A 180 -11.60 -6.35 -5.31
CA GLU A 180 -11.14 -4.99 -5.60
C GLU A 180 -9.74 -4.73 -5.06
N ILE A 181 -8.97 -3.92 -5.79
CA ILE A 181 -7.68 -3.36 -5.34
C ILE A 181 -7.77 -1.85 -5.53
N ALA A 182 -7.47 -1.10 -4.47
CA ALA A 182 -7.24 0.34 -4.51
C ALA A 182 -5.83 0.61 -4.00
N GLY A 183 -5.06 1.42 -4.69
CA GLY A 183 -3.69 1.64 -4.24
C GLY A 183 -3.04 2.88 -4.82
N GLU A 184 -1.91 3.22 -4.26
CA GLU A 184 -0.95 4.12 -4.87
C GLU A 184 0.08 3.28 -5.63
N PHE A 185 0.44 3.71 -6.83
CA PHE A 185 1.53 3.08 -7.59
C PHE A 185 2.76 3.99 -7.58
N HIS A 186 3.92 3.38 -7.45
CA HIS A 186 5.22 4.05 -7.49
C HIS A 186 6.01 3.45 -8.66
N GLU A 187 6.20 4.22 -9.74
CA GLU A 187 6.99 3.73 -10.86
C GLU A 187 8.46 3.61 -10.46
N LEU A 188 9.07 2.48 -10.75
CA LEU A 188 10.47 2.19 -10.44
C LEU A 188 11.28 2.13 -11.74
N GLY A 189 11.92 3.25 -12.08
CA GLY A 189 12.65 3.38 -13.34
C GLY A 189 11.75 3.80 -14.49
N GLY A 190 12.19 4.79 -15.20
CA GLY A 190 11.49 5.39 -16.33
C GLY A 190 11.67 6.90 -16.37
N PRO A 191 11.25 7.56 -17.46
CA PRO A 191 11.54 8.98 -17.68
C PRO A 191 10.81 9.93 -16.71
N LEU A 192 9.87 9.42 -15.90
CA LEU A 192 9.11 10.22 -14.93
C LEU A 192 9.62 10.04 -13.48
N LEU A 193 10.57 9.15 -13.25
CA LEU A 193 11.22 9.04 -11.96
C LEU A 193 12.30 10.12 -11.86
N GLU A 194 11.99 11.17 -11.15
CA GLU A 194 13.03 11.92 -10.44
C GLU A 194 13.44 11.08 -9.22
N ILE A 195 14.26 10.07 -9.45
CA ILE A 195 15.10 9.51 -8.39
C ILE A 195 15.92 10.70 -7.90
N GLY A 196 15.81 11.06 -6.62
CA GLY A 196 16.68 12.07 -6.06
C GLY A 196 18.11 11.72 -6.49
N GLU A 197 18.84 12.67 -7.02
CA GLU A 197 20.14 12.50 -7.69
C GLU A 197 21.16 11.68 -6.90
N ASP A 198 20.88 11.38 -5.63
CA ASP A 198 21.76 10.71 -4.67
C ASP A 198 21.35 9.27 -4.32
N ARG A 199 20.27 8.69 -4.87
CA ARG A 199 19.93 7.29 -4.63
C ARG A 199 20.32 6.42 -5.82
N PRO A 200 21.38 5.59 -5.70
CA PRO A 200 21.71 4.63 -6.73
C PRO A 200 20.53 3.65 -6.89
N PRO A 201 20.25 3.22 -8.14
CA PRO A 201 19.27 2.17 -8.35
C PRO A 201 19.66 0.94 -7.52
N ASN A 202 18.73 0.46 -6.71
CA ASN A 202 18.99 -0.68 -5.86
C ASN A 202 19.26 -1.92 -6.73
N PRO A 203 20.41 -2.61 -6.54
CA PRO A 203 20.68 -3.87 -7.22
C PRO A 203 19.70 -4.99 -6.84
N HIS A 204 18.89 -4.80 -5.79
CA HIS A 204 17.86 -5.73 -5.36
C HIS A 204 16.47 -5.40 -5.90
N VAL A 205 16.35 -4.52 -6.89
CA VAL A 205 15.08 -4.30 -7.58
C VAL A 205 14.60 -5.63 -8.14
N PHE A 206 13.41 -6.00 -7.74
CA PHE A 206 12.73 -7.18 -8.21
C PHE A 206 12.66 -7.17 -9.75
N HIS A 207 13.27 -8.19 -10.38
CA HIS A 207 13.18 -8.40 -11.82
C HIS A 207 12.03 -9.34 -12.14
N SER A 208 11.26 -9.02 -13.18
CA SER A 208 10.18 -9.86 -13.66
C SER A 208 10.13 -9.85 -15.18
N ASP A 209 10.09 -11.05 -15.77
CA ASP A 209 9.85 -11.24 -17.21
C ASP A 209 8.37 -11.01 -17.60
N ARG A 210 7.50 -10.78 -16.64
CA ARG A 210 6.05 -10.59 -16.85
C ARG A 210 5.69 -9.20 -17.36
N ILE A 211 6.58 -8.22 -17.18
CA ILE A 211 6.39 -6.82 -17.55
C ILE A 211 7.65 -6.27 -18.21
N ALA A 212 7.48 -5.32 -19.10
CA ALA A 212 8.60 -4.66 -19.80
C ALA A 212 9.27 -3.57 -18.94
N GLY A 213 8.62 -3.10 -17.88
CA GLY A 213 9.13 -2.09 -16.97
C GLY A 213 8.13 -1.78 -15.86
N PHE A 214 8.60 -1.12 -14.83
CA PHE A 214 7.78 -0.82 -13.63
C PHE A 214 7.01 0.50 -13.82
N THR A 215 6.07 0.49 -14.77
CA THR A 215 5.20 1.63 -15.08
C THR A 215 3.73 1.28 -14.86
N ILE A 216 2.90 2.27 -14.53
CA ILE A 216 1.46 2.04 -14.30
C ILE A 216 0.76 1.39 -15.52
N GLY A 217 1.22 1.69 -16.73
CA GLY A 217 0.71 1.04 -17.94
C GLY A 217 0.92 -0.48 -17.93
N GLU A 218 2.10 -0.94 -17.50
CA GLU A 218 2.42 -2.36 -17.35
C GLU A 218 1.68 -3.02 -16.20
N LEU A 219 1.54 -2.35 -15.03
CA LEU A 219 0.73 -2.85 -13.92
C LEU A 219 -0.72 -3.03 -14.35
N ALA A 220 -1.30 -2.03 -15.01
CA ALA A 220 -2.67 -2.09 -15.50
C ALA A 220 -2.86 -3.19 -16.53
N ARG A 221 -1.89 -3.39 -17.45
CA ARG A 221 -1.92 -4.50 -18.42
C ARG A 221 -1.89 -5.86 -17.72
N PHE A 222 -1.03 -6.01 -16.72
CA PHE A 222 -0.91 -7.25 -15.94
C PHE A 222 -2.20 -7.56 -15.18
N LEU A 223 -2.77 -6.59 -14.47
CA LEU A 223 -4.01 -6.75 -13.71
C LEU A 223 -5.21 -7.03 -14.64
N ARG A 224 -5.28 -6.39 -15.82
CA ARG A 224 -6.30 -6.74 -16.84
C ARG A 224 -6.16 -8.18 -17.30
N GLY A 225 -4.93 -8.66 -17.51
CA GLY A 225 -4.66 -10.07 -17.82
C GLY A 225 -5.06 -11.03 -16.68
N ALA A 226 -5.14 -10.55 -15.45
CA ALA A 226 -5.61 -11.29 -14.27
C ALA A 226 -7.13 -11.14 -14.02
N GLY A 227 -7.89 -10.52 -14.96
CA GLY A 227 -9.35 -10.41 -14.90
C GLY A 227 -9.87 -9.19 -14.12
N PHE A 228 -9.13 -8.09 -14.11
CA PHE A 228 -9.58 -6.84 -13.50
C PHE A 228 -9.84 -5.75 -14.55
N ALA A 229 -10.90 -4.97 -14.40
CA ALA A 229 -11.02 -3.65 -15.01
C ALA A 229 -10.16 -2.67 -14.21
N VAL A 230 -9.27 -1.91 -14.87
CA VAL A 230 -8.30 -1.04 -14.20
C VAL A 230 -8.42 0.39 -14.68
N THR A 231 -8.54 1.31 -13.73
CA THR A 231 -8.43 2.75 -13.92
C THR A 231 -7.29 3.31 -13.08
N TYR A 232 -6.67 4.42 -13.50
CA TYR A 232 -5.64 5.10 -12.73
C TYR A 232 -5.56 6.58 -13.05
N SER A 233 -4.97 7.34 -12.13
CA SER A 233 -4.63 8.74 -12.31
C SER A 233 -3.23 9.02 -11.75
N ARG A 234 -2.47 9.90 -12.40
CA ARG A 234 -1.16 10.33 -11.90
C ARG A 234 -1.32 11.55 -11.00
N HIS A 235 -0.47 11.69 -10.03
CA HIS A 235 -0.32 12.94 -9.32
C HIS A 235 0.29 13.99 -10.25
N VAL A 236 -0.13 15.24 -10.05
CA VAL A 236 0.32 16.38 -10.82
C VAL A 236 0.89 17.42 -9.86
N ARG A 237 2.13 17.80 -10.07
CA ARG A 237 2.81 18.84 -9.28
C ARG A 237 2.17 20.21 -9.49
N PRO A 238 2.40 21.16 -8.58
CA PRO A 238 1.91 22.54 -8.77
C PRO A 238 2.37 23.22 -10.07
N ASN A 239 3.50 22.79 -10.63
CA ASN A 239 4.04 23.26 -11.93
C ASN A 239 3.39 22.57 -13.15
N GLY A 240 2.42 21.67 -12.96
CA GLY A 240 1.74 20.92 -14.01
C GLY A 240 2.48 19.67 -14.50
N ALA A 241 3.66 19.35 -13.98
CA ALA A 241 4.37 18.11 -14.33
C ALA A 241 3.70 16.90 -13.68
N THR A 242 3.55 15.81 -14.43
CA THR A 242 3.08 14.52 -13.90
C THR A 242 4.19 13.80 -13.16
N GLU A 243 3.82 13.11 -12.08
CA GLU A 243 4.74 12.29 -11.30
C GLU A 243 4.71 10.81 -11.71
N GLY A 244 5.76 10.06 -11.36
CA GLY A 244 5.84 8.61 -11.49
C GLY A 244 5.03 7.88 -10.41
N LEU A 245 4.07 8.54 -9.78
CA LEU A 245 3.19 8.00 -8.76
C LEU A 245 1.75 8.48 -8.95
N GLY A 246 0.81 7.81 -8.31
CA GLY A 246 -0.60 8.16 -8.37
C GLY A 246 -1.49 7.01 -7.93
N LEU A 247 -2.79 7.20 -8.05
CA LEU A 247 -3.76 6.21 -7.60
C LEU A 247 -4.20 5.27 -8.72
N PHE A 248 -4.42 4.00 -8.37
CA PHE A 248 -5.04 3.03 -9.26
C PHE A 248 -6.15 2.26 -8.55
N PHE A 249 -7.12 1.82 -9.35
CA PHE A 249 -8.27 1.06 -8.90
C PHE A 249 -8.50 -0.09 -9.88
N ALA A 250 -8.62 -1.28 -9.34
CA ALA A 250 -8.85 -2.48 -10.11
C ALA A 250 -10.05 -3.22 -9.51
N THR A 251 -11.06 -3.49 -10.33
CA THR A 251 -12.27 -4.21 -9.93
C THR A 251 -12.38 -5.47 -10.77
N ARG A 252 -12.64 -6.61 -10.13
CA ARG A 252 -12.78 -7.88 -10.84
C ARG A 252 -13.95 -7.85 -11.80
N GLU A 253 -13.71 -8.28 -13.03
CA GLU A 253 -14.76 -8.42 -14.04
C GLU A 253 -15.62 -9.66 -13.75
N GLU A 254 -16.95 -9.50 -13.80
CA GLU A 254 -17.87 -10.61 -13.62
C GLU A 254 -17.69 -11.62 -14.76
N GLY A 255 -17.48 -12.90 -14.43
CA GLY A 255 -17.40 -13.99 -15.41
C GLY A 255 -15.99 -14.48 -15.76
N THR A 256 -14.93 -13.97 -15.16
CA THR A 256 -13.56 -14.50 -15.27
C THR A 256 -13.26 -15.39 -14.05
N SER A 257 -13.73 -16.63 -14.09
CA SER A 257 -13.38 -17.68 -13.11
C SER A 257 -12.40 -18.69 -13.72
#